data_6a3846e65a9c76f36d3ee860f5300448
#
_entry.id   6a3846e65a9c76f36d3ee860f5300448
#
_cell.length_a   1.000
_cell.length_b   1.000
_cell.length_c   1.000
_cell.angle_alpha   90.00
_cell.angle_beta   90.00
_cell.angle_gamma   90.00
#
_symmetry.space_group_name_H-M   'P 1'
#
loop_
_entity.id
_entity.type
_entity.pdbx_description
1 polymer ?
#
loop_
_entity_poly.entity_id
_entity_poly.type
_entity_poly.pdbx_seq_one_letter_code
_entity_poly.pdbx_strand_id
1 'polypeptide(L)' 'MAITIDQIHQTNEATLSSMEKKFCEGIAQGKGKRTSAVDAGYSETSAHVQAARNLKKDKIIQYIDRLRVDARRLT' A
#
# COMPACT_ATOMS: atom_id res chain seq x y z
N MET A 1 1.66 -2.16 29.74
CA MET A 1 0.45 -2.59 29.03
C MET A 1 0.83 -3.27 27.73
N ALA A 2 0.22 -4.39 27.46
CA ALA A 2 0.48 -5.09 26.21
C ALA A 2 -0.18 -4.32 25.05
N ILE A 3 0.56 -4.17 23.96
CA ILE A 3 0.02 -3.57 22.75
C ILE A 3 -0.78 -4.66 22.04
N THR A 4 -2.04 -4.38 21.71
CA THR A 4 -2.88 -5.35 21.02
C THR A 4 -2.50 -5.40 19.54
N ILE A 5 -2.84 -6.50 18.87
CA ILE A 5 -2.62 -6.65 17.43
C ILE A 5 -3.34 -5.54 16.68
N ASP A 6 -4.54 -5.17 17.10
CA ASP A 6 -5.32 -4.10 16.49
C ASP A 6 -4.59 -2.76 16.57
N GLN A 7 -3.98 -2.46 17.71
CA GLN A 7 -3.22 -1.22 17.88
C GLN A 7 -2.00 -1.19 16.96
N ILE A 8 -1.33 -2.33 16.79
CA ILE A 8 -0.20 -2.44 15.88
C ILE A 8 -0.65 -2.18 14.45
N HIS A 9 -1.76 -2.76 14.03
CA HIS A 9 -2.31 -2.57 12.68
C HIS A 9 -2.71 -1.12 12.45
N GLN A 10 -3.35 -0.47 13.42
CA GLN A 10 -3.74 0.93 13.34
C GLN A 10 -2.51 1.83 13.21
N THR A 11 -1.46 1.54 13.97
CA THR A 11 -0.21 2.30 13.90
C THR A 11 0.41 2.19 12.51
N ASN A 12 0.45 0.99 11.93
CA ASN A 12 0.99 0.78 10.59
C ASN A 12 0.19 1.54 9.54
N GLU A 13 -1.14 1.49 9.64
CA GLU A 13 -2.01 2.22 8.71
C GLU A 13 -1.84 3.73 8.87
N ALA A 14 -1.69 4.20 10.11
CA ALA A 14 -1.51 5.62 10.39
C ALA A 14 -0.19 6.16 9.85
N THR A 15 0.83 5.32 9.64
CA THR A 15 2.10 5.75 9.08
C THR A 15 2.11 5.82 7.55
N LEU A 16 1.05 5.34 6.90
CA LEU A 16 0.93 5.41 5.45
C LEU A 16 0.24 6.71 5.03
N SER A 17 0.82 7.39 4.04
CA SER A 17 0.17 8.57 3.47
C SER A 17 -1.02 8.14 2.61
N SER A 18 -1.89 9.10 2.28
CA SER A 18 -3.02 8.83 1.38
C SER A 18 -2.55 8.31 0.02
N MET A 19 -1.45 8.86 -0.50
CA MET A 19 -0.88 8.42 -1.76
C MET A 19 -0.34 7.01 -1.68
N GLU A 20 0.33 6.67 -0.57
CA GLU A 20 0.84 5.32 -0.35
C GLU A 20 -0.29 4.30 -0.27
N LYS A 21 -1.40 4.64 0.40
CA LYS A 21 -2.57 3.77 0.48
C LYS A 21 -3.19 3.53 -0.89
N LYS A 22 -3.35 4.58 -1.68
CA LYS A 22 -3.90 4.46 -3.03
C LYS A 22 -3.00 3.62 -3.93
N PHE A 23 -1.69 3.80 -3.80
CA PHE A 23 -0.73 2.98 -4.52
C PHE A 23 -0.91 1.49 -4.18
N CYS A 24 -1.02 1.17 -2.90
CA CYS A 24 -1.22 -0.21 -2.45
C CYS A 24 -2.53 -0.79 -2.99
N GLU A 25 -3.59 0.01 -2.99
CA GLU A 25 -4.89 -0.42 -3.52
C GLU A 25 -4.78 -0.77 -5.00
N GLY A 26 -4.07 0.04 -5.79
CA GLY A 26 -3.85 -0.23 -7.20
C GLY A 26 -3.10 -1.53 -7.42
N ILE A 27 -2.03 -1.75 -6.67
CA ILE A 27 -1.24 -2.98 -6.76
C ILE A 27 -2.10 -4.20 -6.38
N ALA A 28 -2.86 -4.10 -5.30
CA ALA A 28 -3.72 -5.20 -4.84
C ALA A 28 -4.81 -5.53 -5.85
N GLN A 29 -5.27 -4.55 -6.65
CA GLN A 29 -6.25 -4.74 -7.70
C GLN A 29 -5.65 -5.33 -8.98
N GLY A 30 -4.34 -5.51 -9.04
CA GLY A 30 -3.66 -6.06 -10.20
C GLY A 30 -3.18 -5.03 -11.21
N LYS A 31 -3.24 -3.75 -10.88
CA LYS A 31 -2.72 -2.69 -11.76
C LYS A 31 -1.19 -2.72 -11.78
N GLY A 32 -0.61 -2.25 -12.89
CA GLY A 32 0.84 -2.14 -12.98
C GLY A 32 1.41 -1.13 -12.00
N LYS A 33 2.69 -1.26 -11.70
CA LYS A 33 3.39 -0.41 -10.71
C LYS A 33 3.29 1.07 -11.05
N ARG A 34 3.60 1.42 -12.29
CA ARG A 34 3.56 2.82 -12.74
C ARG A 34 2.13 3.35 -12.71
N THR A 35 1.19 2.58 -13.23
CA THR A 35 -0.22 2.97 -13.26
C THR A 35 -0.74 3.20 -11.84
N SER A 36 -0.40 2.31 -10.91
CA SER A 36 -0.80 2.46 -9.51
C SER A 36 -0.24 3.74 -8.90
N ALA A 37 1.01 4.10 -9.23
CA ALA A 37 1.63 5.33 -8.74
C ALA A 37 0.96 6.57 -9.33
N VAL A 38 0.71 6.59 -10.63
CA VAL A 38 0.03 7.71 -11.28
C VAL A 38 -1.38 7.91 -10.71
N ASP A 39 -2.13 6.82 -10.57
CA ASP A 39 -3.48 6.85 -10.00
C ASP A 39 -3.45 7.34 -8.54
N ALA A 40 -2.38 7.07 -7.83
CA ALA A 40 -2.22 7.52 -6.45
C ALA A 40 -1.91 9.01 -6.31
N GLY A 41 -1.54 9.66 -7.41
CA GLY A 41 -1.25 11.09 -7.44
C GLY A 41 0.21 11.45 -7.66
N TYR A 42 1.10 10.49 -7.85
CA TYR A 42 2.48 10.78 -8.21
C TYR A 42 2.55 11.26 -9.66
N SER A 43 3.49 12.17 -9.96
CA SER A 43 3.65 12.64 -11.32
C SER A 43 4.12 11.52 -12.26
N GLU A 44 3.75 11.61 -13.53
CA GLU A 44 4.14 10.58 -14.49
C GLU A 44 5.66 10.44 -14.62
N THR A 45 6.38 11.54 -14.50
CA THR A 45 7.84 11.52 -14.61
C THR A 45 8.51 10.82 -13.43
N SER A 46 7.92 10.85 -12.24
CA SER A 46 8.47 10.25 -11.05
C SER A 46 7.79 8.93 -10.66
N ALA A 47 6.69 8.57 -11.33
CA ALA A 47 5.88 7.42 -10.95
C ALA A 47 6.69 6.12 -10.88
N HIS A 48 7.55 5.88 -11.86
CA HIS A 48 8.37 4.67 -11.90
C HIS A 48 9.31 4.59 -10.69
N VAL A 49 9.98 5.70 -10.38
CA VAL A 49 10.91 5.77 -9.25
C VAL A 49 10.18 5.63 -7.92
N GLN A 50 9.04 6.33 -7.79
CA GLN A 50 8.24 6.27 -6.55
C GLN A 50 7.66 4.88 -6.33
N ALA A 51 7.21 4.22 -7.39
CA ALA A 51 6.73 2.85 -7.30
C ALA A 51 7.83 1.92 -6.78
N ALA A 52 9.03 2.02 -7.35
CA ALA A 52 10.16 1.21 -6.94
C ALA A 52 10.52 1.44 -5.47
N ARG A 53 10.52 2.70 -5.03
CA ARG A 53 10.80 3.06 -3.64
C ARG A 53 9.74 2.50 -2.71
N ASN A 54 8.46 2.65 -3.06
CA ASN A 54 7.37 2.17 -2.23
C ASN A 54 7.43 0.66 -2.04
N LEU A 55 7.73 -0.08 -3.10
CA LEU A 55 7.76 -1.54 -3.03
C LEU A 55 8.92 -2.10 -2.22
N LYS A 56 9.87 -1.26 -1.81
CA LYS A 56 10.95 -1.64 -0.91
C LYS A 56 10.62 -1.40 0.56
N LYS A 57 9.54 -0.69 0.84
CA LYS A 57 9.15 -0.37 2.22
C LYS A 57 8.34 -1.51 2.81
N ASP A 58 8.75 -1.99 3.99
CA ASP A 58 8.05 -3.08 4.67
C ASP A 58 6.59 -2.75 4.95
N LYS A 59 6.31 -1.53 5.36
CA LYS A 59 4.94 -1.08 5.64
C LYS A 59 4.05 -1.16 4.39
N ILE A 60 4.60 -0.87 3.22
CA ILE A 60 3.89 -0.95 1.95
C ILE A 60 3.59 -2.41 1.61
N ILE A 61 4.59 -3.28 1.71
CA ILE A 61 4.47 -4.70 1.42
C ILE A 61 3.41 -5.33 2.33
N GLN A 62 3.46 -5.03 3.62
CA GLN A 62 2.52 -5.57 4.59
C GLN A 62 1.09 -5.12 4.30
N TYR A 63 0.90 -3.86 3.94
CA TYR A 63 -0.41 -3.35 3.63
C TYR A 63 -0.99 -3.98 2.36
N ILE A 64 -0.17 -4.15 1.33
CA ILE A 64 -0.58 -4.84 0.10
C ILE A 64 -1.01 -6.28 0.41
N ASP A 65 -0.22 -7.00 1.19
CA ASP A 65 -0.55 -8.38 1.58
C ASP A 65 -1.87 -8.45 2.32
N ARG A 66 -2.10 -7.51 3.24
CA ARG A 66 -3.35 -7.44 3.98
C ARG A 66 -4.55 -7.22 3.06
N LEU A 67 -4.42 -6.31 2.09
CA LEU A 67 -5.50 -6.05 1.13
C LEU A 67 -5.82 -7.29 0.30
N ARG A 68 -4.79 -8.03 -0.10
CA ARG A 68 -4.97 -9.27 -0.88
C ARG A 68 -5.65 -10.36 -0.06
N VAL A 69 -5.27 -10.50 1.20
CA VAL A 69 -5.90 -11.48 2.10
C VAL A 69 -7.37 -11.14 2.32
N ASP A 70 -7.68 -9.87 2.59
CA ASP A 70 -9.05 -9.42 2.80
C ASP A 70 -9.91 -9.66 1.56
N ALA A 71 -9.37 -9.40 0.37
CA ALA A 71 -10.06 -9.64 -0.89
C ALA A 71 -10.39 -11.13 -1.09
N ARG A 72 -9.47 -12.02 -0.70
CA ARG A 72 -9.70 -13.47 -0.81
C ARG A 72 -10.81 -13.94 0.13
N ARG A 73 -10.95 -13.32 1.30
CA ARG A 73 -12.00 -13.68 2.26
C ARG A 73 -13.39 -13.36 1.74
N LEU A 74 -13.51 -12.39 0.85
CA LEU A 74 -14.79 -11.98 0.29
C LEU A 74 -15.24 -12.89 -0.86
N THR A 75 -14.38 -13.73 -1.33
CA THR A 75 -14.69 -14.71 -2.37
C THR A 75 -14.77 -16.11 -1.76
#